data_1dcf62bf9cc558f4f1615accac94a9b2
#
_entry.id   1dcf62bf9cc558f4f1615accac94a9b2
#
_cell.length_a   1.000
_cell.length_b   1.000
_cell.length_c   1.000
_cell.angle_alpha   90.00
_cell.angle_beta   90.00
_cell.angle_gamma   90.00
#
_symmetry.space_group_name_H-M   'P 1'
#
loop_
_entity.id
_entity.type
_entity.pdbx_description
1 polymer ?
#
loop_
_entity_poly.entity_id
_entity_poly.type
_entity_poly.pdbx_seq_one_letter_code
_entity_poly.pdbx_strand_id
1 'polypeptide(L)'
;MTEPNKLPTHVGVIMDGNGRWAKKKGVPRLMGHNAGMESMKKIVIAASNMGIKYLTVYAFSTENWKRSVEEVSGIFRLIVKYVQLELKELVVNNVRINIIGEYRELPADSVAAIDKLLDATKDNTGLVFNIAVNYGGRAEIVKAVNELLAEPGRTEISEEDISAHLYTGRFHDDIPDPDLIIRTSGEERTSNFLVWQSAYSELMFTDTLWPDFTAEEFGNLCEQFSHRKRRFGGRDKDDK
;
A
#
# COMPACT_ATOMS: atom_id res chain seq x y z
N MET A 1 17.02 -8.68 -17.43
CA MET A 1 18.13 -8.66 -16.46
C MET A 1 17.98 -7.41 -15.64
N THR A 2 17.63 -7.51 -14.37
CA THR A 2 17.60 -6.36 -13.44
C THR A 2 19.05 -5.93 -13.23
N GLU A 3 19.31 -4.64 -13.38
CA GLU A 3 20.63 -4.06 -13.04
C GLU A 3 20.94 -4.37 -11.57
N PRO A 4 22.10 -4.94 -11.25
CA PRO A 4 22.49 -5.15 -9.86
C PRO A 4 22.58 -3.80 -9.15
N ASN A 5 22.10 -3.72 -7.91
CA ASN A 5 22.07 -2.55 -7.03
C ASN A 5 21.01 -1.47 -7.33
N LYS A 6 19.89 -1.80 -7.95
CA LYS A 6 18.79 -0.85 -8.10
C LYS A 6 17.78 -0.99 -6.95
N LEU A 7 17.47 0.12 -6.28
CA LEU A 7 16.39 0.19 -5.28
C LEU A 7 15.03 -0.21 -5.92
N PRO A 8 14.06 -0.71 -5.12
CA PRO A 8 12.75 -1.04 -5.65
C PRO A 8 12.06 0.19 -6.22
N THR A 9 11.38 0.04 -7.36
CA THR A 9 10.58 1.09 -7.96
C THR A 9 9.26 1.25 -7.24
N HIS A 10 8.65 0.13 -6.84
CA HIS A 10 7.40 0.08 -6.09
C HIS A 10 7.55 -0.79 -4.83
N VAL A 11 7.20 -0.21 -3.69
CA VAL A 11 7.19 -0.91 -2.39
C VAL A 11 5.76 -0.98 -1.83
N GLY A 12 5.33 -2.18 -1.50
CA GLY A 12 4.11 -2.42 -0.74
C GLY A 12 4.42 -2.58 0.76
N VAL A 13 3.59 -2.02 1.65
CA VAL A 13 3.81 -2.12 3.10
C VAL A 13 2.52 -2.56 3.81
N ILE A 14 2.61 -3.67 4.54
CA ILE A 14 1.56 -4.14 5.45
C ILE A 14 1.90 -3.62 6.85
N MET A 15 1.17 -2.58 7.27
CA MET A 15 1.38 -1.82 8.51
C MET A 15 0.78 -2.56 9.72
N ASP A 16 1.41 -3.67 10.13
CA ASP A 16 0.91 -4.49 11.23
C ASP A 16 1.61 -4.16 12.57
N GLY A 17 0.88 -4.34 13.68
CA GLY A 17 1.42 -4.21 15.03
C GLY A 17 0.86 -3.05 15.86
N ASN A 18 0.02 -2.16 15.35
CA ASN A 18 -0.54 -1.02 16.07
C ASN A 18 -1.21 -1.42 17.40
N GLY A 19 -2.05 -2.46 17.36
CA GLY A 19 -2.74 -2.96 18.55
C GLY A 19 -1.80 -3.62 19.56
N ARG A 20 -0.80 -4.37 19.12
CA ARG A 20 0.22 -5.00 19.97
C ARG A 20 1.11 -3.94 20.64
N TRP A 21 1.49 -2.93 19.89
CA TRP A 21 2.21 -1.77 20.40
C TRP A 21 1.43 -1.05 21.52
N ALA A 22 0.16 -0.74 21.28
CA ALA A 22 -0.70 -0.09 22.28
C ALA A 22 -0.81 -0.94 23.56
N LYS A 23 -1.01 -2.27 23.42
CA LYS A 23 -1.03 -3.21 24.56
C LYS A 23 0.30 -3.19 25.31
N LYS A 24 1.44 -3.24 24.61
CA LYS A 24 2.79 -3.19 25.21
C LYS A 24 3.05 -1.90 26.00
N LYS A 25 2.48 -0.77 25.51
CA LYS A 25 2.59 0.54 26.16
C LYS A 25 1.52 0.79 27.25
N GLY A 26 0.54 -0.11 27.42
CA GLY A 26 -0.55 0.10 28.37
C GLY A 26 -1.52 1.22 27.99
N VAL A 27 -1.67 1.53 26.69
CA VAL A 27 -2.51 2.62 26.19
C VAL A 27 -3.67 2.06 25.33
N PRO A 28 -4.75 2.84 25.13
CA PRO A 28 -5.86 2.44 24.27
C PRO A 28 -5.38 2.11 22.83
N ARG A 29 -6.02 1.14 22.18
CA ARG A 29 -5.67 0.66 20.83
C ARG A 29 -5.60 1.77 19.78
N LEU A 30 -6.48 2.77 19.90
CA LEU A 30 -6.52 3.94 19.02
C LEU A 30 -5.23 4.78 19.08
N MET A 31 -4.55 4.81 20.24
CA MET A 31 -3.25 5.48 20.36
C MET A 31 -2.17 4.76 19.55
N GLY A 32 -2.24 3.43 19.43
CA GLY A 32 -1.37 2.68 18.52
C GLY A 32 -1.61 3.04 17.05
N HIS A 33 -2.87 3.17 16.65
CA HIS A 33 -3.20 3.63 15.28
C HIS A 33 -2.72 5.07 15.04
N ASN A 34 -2.87 5.97 16.01
CA ASN A 34 -2.36 7.33 15.88
C ASN A 34 -0.82 7.36 15.76
N ALA A 35 -0.10 6.58 16.58
CA ALA A 35 1.36 6.47 16.48
C ALA A 35 1.78 5.84 15.13
N GLY A 36 0.99 4.88 14.60
CA GLY A 36 1.21 4.30 13.28
C GLY A 36 1.06 5.29 12.12
N MET A 37 0.21 6.31 12.26
CA MET A 37 0.11 7.39 11.27
C MET A 37 1.37 8.25 11.24
N GLU A 38 1.98 8.53 12.40
CA GLU A 38 3.27 9.25 12.46
C GLU A 38 4.40 8.46 11.80
N SER A 39 4.42 7.12 11.98
CA SER A 39 5.39 6.26 11.29
C SER A 39 5.15 6.25 9.78
N MET A 40 3.90 6.16 9.35
CA MET A 40 3.54 6.24 7.92
C MET A 40 4.09 7.52 7.28
N LYS A 41 3.92 8.68 7.91
CA LYS A 41 4.47 9.95 7.41
C LYS A 41 5.98 9.87 7.20
N LYS A 42 6.72 9.34 8.18
CA LYS A 42 8.18 9.19 8.10
C LYS A 42 8.60 8.27 6.95
N ILE A 43 7.85 7.18 6.73
CA ILE A 43 8.13 6.25 5.63
C ILE A 43 7.82 6.86 4.26
N VAL A 44 6.73 7.64 4.13
CA VAL A 44 6.42 8.37 2.89
C VAL A 44 7.55 9.34 2.53
N ILE A 45 8.05 10.11 3.51
CA ILE A 45 9.16 11.04 3.32
C ILE A 45 10.44 10.28 2.94
N ALA A 46 10.75 9.18 3.64
CA ALA A 46 11.91 8.35 3.34
C ALA A 46 11.85 7.77 1.92
N ALA A 47 10.72 7.18 1.52
CA ALA A 47 10.50 6.65 0.19
C ALA A 47 10.70 7.72 -0.90
N SER A 48 10.14 8.91 -0.69
CA SER A 48 10.30 10.05 -1.61
C SER A 48 11.77 10.47 -1.73
N ASN A 49 12.48 10.61 -0.62
CA ASN A 49 13.90 11.01 -0.58
C ASN A 49 14.83 9.96 -1.22
N MET A 50 14.48 8.67 -1.13
CA MET A 50 15.20 7.58 -1.76
C MET A 50 14.93 7.46 -3.27
N GLY A 51 13.98 8.23 -3.83
CA GLY A 51 13.61 8.18 -5.24
C GLY A 51 12.72 6.99 -5.62
N ILE A 52 12.10 6.32 -4.63
CA ILE A 52 11.07 5.32 -4.86
C ILE A 52 9.90 6.00 -5.57
N LYS A 53 9.38 5.37 -6.62
CA LYS A 53 8.32 5.97 -7.45
C LYS A 53 6.92 5.70 -6.93
N TYR A 54 6.70 4.50 -6.37
CA TYR A 54 5.40 4.06 -5.88
C TYR A 54 5.55 3.46 -4.48
N LEU A 55 4.69 3.90 -3.57
CA LEU A 55 4.56 3.33 -2.23
C LEU A 55 3.09 2.97 -2.02
N THR A 56 2.80 1.71 -1.75
CA THR A 56 1.43 1.25 -1.45
C THR A 56 1.36 0.75 -0.01
N VAL A 57 0.45 1.31 0.79
CA VAL A 57 0.26 0.90 2.18
C VAL A 57 -1.11 0.27 2.41
N TYR A 58 -1.17 -0.77 3.26
CA TYR A 58 -2.40 -1.44 3.64
C TYR A 58 -3.01 -0.78 4.87
N ALA A 59 -3.88 0.21 4.65
CA ALA A 59 -4.44 1.01 5.73
C ALA A 59 -5.69 0.39 6.37
N PHE A 60 -6.61 -0.18 5.56
CA PHE A 60 -7.84 -0.81 6.05
C PHE A 60 -8.30 -1.91 5.09
N SER A 61 -8.29 -3.16 5.57
CA SER A 61 -8.76 -4.31 4.78
C SER A 61 -10.27 -4.54 4.92
N THR A 62 -10.86 -5.23 3.95
CA THR A 62 -12.26 -5.68 4.01
C THR A 62 -12.53 -6.54 5.25
N GLU A 63 -11.55 -7.30 5.74
CA GLU A 63 -11.66 -8.10 6.94
C GLU A 63 -11.70 -7.26 8.22
N ASN A 64 -11.22 -6.02 8.20
CA ASN A 64 -11.18 -5.12 9.37
C ASN A 64 -12.59 -4.64 9.79
N TRP A 65 -13.60 -4.75 8.95
CA TRP A 65 -14.98 -4.49 9.32
C TRP A 65 -15.50 -5.39 10.47
N LYS A 66 -14.84 -6.54 10.70
CA LYS A 66 -15.14 -7.46 11.83
C LYS A 66 -14.63 -6.95 13.19
N ARG A 67 -13.87 -5.85 13.22
CA ARG A 67 -13.38 -5.22 14.46
C ARG A 67 -14.51 -4.50 15.18
N SER A 68 -14.26 -4.06 16.43
CA SER A 68 -15.27 -3.30 17.18
C SER A 68 -15.62 -2.00 16.46
N VAL A 69 -16.87 -1.56 16.63
CA VAL A 69 -17.38 -0.31 16.03
C VAL A 69 -16.53 0.90 16.47
N GLU A 70 -16.07 0.91 17.73
CA GLU A 70 -15.21 1.97 18.28
C GLU A 70 -13.87 2.02 17.58
N GLU A 71 -13.25 0.87 17.30
CA GLU A 71 -11.96 0.81 16.60
C GLU A 71 -12.12 1.28 15.14
N VAL A 72 -13.11 0.75 14.42
CA VAL A 72 -13.39 1.11 13.02
C VAL A 72 -13.67 2.60 12.89
N SER A 73 -14.60 3.13 13.69
CA SER A 73 -14.93 4.57 13.69
C SER A 73 -13.74 5.44 14.09
N GLY A 74 -12.90 4.93 15.01
CA GLY A 74 -11.67 5.60 15.42
C GLY A 74 -10.67 5.71 14.28
N ILE A 75 -10.48 4.64 13.50
CA ILE A 75 -9.58 4.64 12.33
C ILE A 75 -10.06 5.66 11.30
N PHE A 76 -11.35 5.70 10.97
CA PHE A 76 -11.87 6.68 10.01
C PHE A 76 -11.73 8.13 10.49
N ARG A 77 -11.95 8.40 11.79
CA ARG A 77 -11.66 9.72 12.35
C ARG A 77 -10.17 10.10 12.25
N LEU A 78 -9.27 9.14 12.40
CA LEU A 78 -7.83 9.38 12.18
C LEU A 78 -7.54 9.71 10.71
N ILE A 79 -8.11 9.01 9.75
CA ILE A 79 -7.96 9.32 8.32
C ILE A 79 -8.36 10.78 8.05
N VAL A 80 -9.56 11.19 8.49
CA VAL A 80 -10.04 12.57 8.31
C VAL A 80 -9.08 13.59 8.95
N LYS A 81 -8.68 13.33 10.21
CA LYS A 81 -7.72 14.17 10.93
C LYS A 81 -6.40 14.35 10.19
N TYR A 82 -5.80 13.23 9.74
CA TYR A 82 -4.50 13.27 9.07
C TYR A 82 -4.56 13.91 7.70
N VAL A 83 -5.64 13.71 6.93
CA VAL A 83 -5.86 14.47 5.69
C VAL A 83 -5.83 15.97 5.97
N GLN A 84 -6.51 16.43 7.01
CA GLN A 84 -6.55 17.85 7.36
C GLN A 84 -5.19 18.42 7.81
N LEU A 85 -4.41 17.62 8.54
CA LEU A 85 -3.11 18.05 9.06
C LEU A 85 -2.00 18.02 8.01
N GLU A 86 -1.96 16.97 7.20
CA GLU A 86 -0.81 16.67 6.33
C GLU A 86 -0.99 17.13 4.88
N LEU A 87 -2.20 17.54 4.48
CA LEU A 87 -2.50 17.90 3.09
C LEU A 87 -1.50 18.91 2.51
N LYS A 88 -1.18 19.97 3.25
CA LYS A 88 -0.25 21.00 2.79
C LYS A 88 1.16 20.45 2.57
N GLU A 89 1.62 19.61 3.47
CA GLU A 89 2.95 19.00 3.40
C GLU A 89 3.06 18.02 2.23
N LEU A 90 2.04 17.21 1.99
CA LEU A 90 1.98 16.30 0.84
C LEU A 90 2.04 17.05 -0.51
N VAL A 91 1.30 18.17 -0.62
CA VAL A 91 1.34 19.01 -1.82
C VAL A 91 2.72 19.65 -2.00
N VAL A 92 3.30 20.24 -0.94
CA VAL A 92 4.64 20.88 -0.99
C VAL A 92 5.74 19.87 -1.34
N ASN A 93 5.64 18.63 -0.84
CA ASN A 93 6.60 17.56 -1.15
C ASN A 93 6.30 16.85 -2.48
N ASN A 94 5.40 17.37 -3.28
CA ASN A 94 5.06 16.83 -4.61
C ASN A 94 4.62 15.34 -4.57
N VAL A 95 3.94 14.90 -3.48
CA VAL A 95 3.42 13.54 -3.34
C VAL A 95 2.04 13.47 -3.97
N ARG A 96 1.85 12.57 -4.93
CA ARG A 96 0.55 12.26 -5.54
C ARG A 96 -0.13 11.15 -4.77
N ILE A 97 -1.35 11.40 -4.30
CA ILE A 97 -2.13 10.40 -3.57
C ILE A 97 -3.03 9.63 -4.52
N ASN A 98 -3.10 8.34 -4.29
CA ASN A 98 -4.07 7.43 -4.89
C ASN A 98 -4.75 6.60 -3.80
N ILE A 99 -6.01 6.24 -4.03
CA ILE A 99 -6.74 5.29 -3.18
C ILE A 99 -7.04 4.03 -3.98
N ILE A 100 -6.68 2.88 -3.44
CA ILE A 100 -7.08 1.59 -3.99
C ILE A 100 -8.06 0.91 -3.02
N GLY A 101 -9.16 0.35 -3.56
CA GLY A 101 -10.27 -0.24 -2.81
C GLY A 101 -11.57 0.57 -2.90
N GLU A 102 -12.61 0.10 -2.22
CA GLU A 102 -13.97 0.66 -2.27
C GLU A 102 -14.16 1.77 -1.22
N TYR A 103 -13.37 2.84 -1.32
CA TYR A 103 -13.41 3.93 -0.34
C TYR A 103 -14.75 4.72 -0.35
N ARG A 104 -15.52 4.67 -1.44
CA ARG A 104 -16.82 5.33 -1.53
C ARG A 104 -17.89 4.69 -0.64
N GLU A 105 -17.66 3.48 -0.14
CA GLU A 105 -18.51 2.80 0.84
C GLU A 105 -18.22 3.22 2.29
N LEU A 106 -17.22 4.08 2.51
CA LEU A 106 -16.85 4.59 3.82
C LEU A 106 -17.86 5.65 4.31
N PRO A 107 -17.83 6.04 5.60
CA PRO A 107 -18.61 7.15 6.11
C PRO A 107 -18.38 8.44 5.30
N ALA A 108 -19.44 9.20 5.06
CA ALA A 108 -19.44 10.37 4.17
C ALA A 108 -18.33 11.38 4.46
N ASP A 109 -18.03 11.64 5.75
CA ASP A 109 -16.94 12.55 6.15
C ASP A 109 -15.57 12.04 5.70
N SER A 110 -15.38 10.71 5.72
CA SER A 110 -14.13 10.07 5.26
C SER A 110 -14.01 10.14 3.74
N VAL A 111 -15.12 9.89 3.02
CA VAL A 111 -15.16 10.03 1.55
C VAL A 111 -14.83 11.47 1.16
N ALA A 112 -15.47 12.46 1.77
CA ALA A 112 -15.22 13.88 1.47
C ALA A 112 -13.76 14.29 1.77
N ALA A 113 -13.17 13.79 2.86
CA ALA A 113 -11.77 14.05 3.19
C ALA A 113 -10.83 13.43 2.15
N ILE A 114 -11.09 12.20 1.72
CA ILE A 114 -10.32 11.50 0.70
C ILE A 114 -10.45 12.22 -0.66
N ASP A 115 -11.66 12.59 -1.09
CA ASP A 115 -11.88 13.30 -2.36
C ASP A 115 -11.10 14.63 -2.37
N LYS A 116 -11.10 15.38 -1.26
CA LYS A 116 -10.29 16.60 -1.10
C LYS A 116 -8.80 16.33 -1.24
N LEU A 117 -8.31 15.24 -0.66
CA LEU A 117 -6.90 14.84 -0.73
C LEU A 117 -6.49 14.49 -2.16
N LEU A 118 -7.31 13.70 -2.85
CA LEU A 118 -7.11 13.31 -4.25
C LEU A 118 -7.07 14.55 -5.16
N ASP A 119 -8.05 15.46 -5.03
CA ASP A 119 -8.11 16.68 -5.85
C ASP A 119 -6.90 17.59 -5.62
N ALA A 120 -6.48 17.76 -4.37
CA ALA A 120 -5.36 18.65 -4.03
C ALA A 120 -3.98 18.12 -4.49
N THR A 121 -3.86 16.81 -4.74
CA THR A 121 -2.58 16.17 -5.09
C THR A 121 -2.54 15.61 -6.52
N LYS A 122 -3.63 15.75 -7.30
CA LYS A 122 -3.76 15.14 -8.63
C LYS A 122 -2.70 15.55 -9.65
N ASP A 123 -2.20 16.77 -9.53
CA ASP A 123 -1.21 17.35 -10.44
C ASP A 123 0.24 17.16 -9.97
N ASN A 124 0.43 16.52 -8.80
CA ASN A 124 1.76 16.20 -8.28
C ASN A 124 2.41 15.09 -9.12
N THR A 125 3.72 15.19 -9.32
CA THR A 125 4.51 14.34 -10.22
C THR A 125 5.62 13.55 -9.52
N GLY A 126 5.73 13.66 -8.20
CA GLY A 126 6.74 12.98 -7.39
C GLY A 126 6.35 11.55 -7.02
N LEU A 127 6.54 11.17 -5.74
CA LEU A 127 6.13 9.88 -5.22
C LEU A 127 4.62 9.68 -5.40
N VAL A 128 4.22 8.56 -6.01
CA VAL A 128 2.82 8.12 -6.03
C VAL A 128 2.58 7.28 -4.77
N PHE A 129 1.78 7.82 -3.85
CA PHE A 129 1.45 7.17 -2.59
C PHE A 129 0.04 6.57 -2.65
N ASN A 130 -0.04 5.26 -2.78
CA ASN A 130 -1.28 4.51 -2.85
C ASN A 130 -1.69 4.06 -1.44
N ILE A 131 -2.92 4.34 -1.05
CA ILE A 131 -3.48 3.94 0.23
C ILE A 131 -4.58 2.91 -0.02
N ALA A 132 -4.36 1.66 0.38
CA ALA A 132 -5.36 0.60 0.28
C ALA A 132 -6.35 0.72 1.43
N VAL A 133 -7.58 1.17 1.10
CA VAL A 133 -8.68 1.40 2.06
C VAL A 133 -9.92 0.66 1.62
N ASN A 134 -10.54 -0.09 2.54
CA ASN A 134 -11.63 -1.01 2.23
C ASN A 134 -11.25 -1.92 1.05
N TYR A 135 -10.03 -2.46 1.14
CA TYR A 135 -9.37 -3.22 0.10
C TYR A 135 -9.22 -4.70 0.48
N GLY A 136 -9.32 -5.56 -0.52
CA GLY A 136 -8.97 -6.98 -0.42
C GLY A 136 -8.68 -7.54 -1.81
N GLY A 137 -7.51 -8.14 -2.01
CA GLY A 137 -7.06 -8.59 -3.33
C GLY A 137 -7.98 -9.62 -3.99
N ARG A 138 -8.59 -10.53 -3.21
CA ARG A 138 -9.58 -11.47 -3.77
C ARG A 138 -10.84 -10.76 -4.26
N ALA A 139 -11.33 -9.77 -3.49
CA ALA A 139 -12.50 -8.98 -3.88
C ALA A 139 -12.21 -8.13 -5.12
N GLU A 140 -11.01 -7.54 -5.21
CA GLU A 140 -10.53 -6.79 -6.36
C GLU A 140 -10.54 -7.64 -7.64
N ILE A 141 -9.99 -8.86 -7.59
CA ILE A 141 -9.96 -9.79 -8.73
C ILE A 141 -11.38 -10.14 -9.17
N VAL A 142 -12.27 -10.48 -8.22
CA VAL A 142 -13.67 -10.81 -8.53
C VAL A 142 -14.37 -9.61 -9.17
N LYS A 143 -14.12 -8.40 -8.69
CA LYS A 143 -14.67 -7.18 -9.28
C LYS A 143 -14.17 -6.98 -10.70
N ALA A 144 -12.86 -7.09 -10.95
CA ALA A 144 -12.28 -6.97 -12.28
C ALA A 144 -12.90 -7.97 -13.28
N VAL A 145 -13.03 -9.24 -12.87
CA VAL A 145 -13.67 -10.27 -13.70
C VAL A 145 -15.13 -9.96 -13.99
N ASN A 146 -15.89 -9.51 -13.00
CA ASN A 146 -17.30 -9.16 -13.21
C ASN A 146 -17.48 -7.96 -14.15
N GLU A 147 -16.60 -6.97 -14.09
CA GLU A 147 -16.61 -5.83 -15.01
C GLU A 147 -16.31 -6.28 -16.45
N LEU A 148 -15.30 -7.11 -16.63
CA LEU A 148 -14.96 -7.70 -17.92
C LEU A 148 -16.11 -8.52 -18.51
N LEU A 149 -16.78 -9.35 -17.70
CA LEU A 149 -17.93 -10.15 -18.13
C LEU A 149 -19.16 -9.27 -18.50
N ALA A 150 -19.24 -8.05 -18.00
CA ALA A 150 -20.31 -7.11 -18.36
C ALA A 150 -20.06 -6.39 -19.69
N GLU A 151 -18.89 -6.50 -20.29
CA GLU A 151 -18.55 -5.91 -21.58
C GLU A 151 -19.26 -6.66 -22.71
N PRO A 152 -20.01 -5.96 -23.62
CA PRO A 152 -20.73 -6.60 -24.70
C PRO A 152 -19.81 -7.40 -25.64
N GLY A 153 -20.13 -8.68 -25.86
CA GLY A 153 -19.43 -9.54 -26.84
C GLY A 153 -18.11 -10.11 -26.34
N ARG A 154 -17.72 -9.92 -25.09
CA ARG A 154 -16.53 -10.53 -24.51
C ARG A 154 -16.74 -12.04 -24.32
N THR A 155 -15.85 -12.84 -24.86
CA THR A 155 -15.86 -14.32 -24.77
C THR A 155 -14.63 -14.89 -24.07
N GLU A 156 -13.56 -14.12 -23.95
CA GLU A 156 -12.30 -14.51 -23.32
C GLU A 156 -11.78 -13.39 -22.42
N ILE A 157 -11.00 -13.75 -21.44
CA ILE A 157 -10.34 -12.83 -20.48
C ILE A 157 -8.88 -13.24 -20.39
N SER A 158 -7.95 -12.32 -20.66
CA SER A 158 -6.50 -12.49 -20.51
C SER A 158 -5.98 -11.97 -19.16
N GLU A 159 -4.73 -12.26 -18.83
CA GLU A 159 -4.06 -11.68 -17.64
C GLU A 159 -3.94 -10.16 -17.75
N GLU A 160 -3.69 -9.65 -18.95
CA GLU A 160 -3.62 -8.22 -19.25
C GLU A 160 -4.97 -7.52 -19.03
N ASP A 161 -6.07 -8.17 -19.44
CA ASP A 161 -7.42 -7.66 -19.20
C ASP A 161 -7.69 -7.52 -17.70
N ILE A 162 -7.38 -8.55 -16.91
CA ILE A 162 -7.53 -8.51 -15.45
C ILE A 162 -6.66 -7.38 -14.89
N SER A 163 -5.37 -7.35 -15.23
CA SER A 163 -4.42 -6.35 -14.73
C SER A 163 -4.89 -4.92 -15.01
N ALA A 164 -5.44 -4.64 -16.21
CA ALA A 164 -6.00 -3.34 -16.56
C ALA A 164 -7.26 -2.95 -15.76
N HIS A 165 -8.01 -3.95 -15.25
CA HIS A 165 -9.23 -3.73 -14.46
C HIS A 165 -9.00 -3.74 -12.95
N LEU A 166 -7.80 -4.08 -12.48
CA LEU A 166 -7.43 -3.90 -11.07
C LEU A 166 -7.34 -2.42 -10.70
N TYR A 167 -7.41 -2.09 -9.41
CA TYR A 167 -7.28 -0.70 -8.95
C TYR A 167 -5.95 -0.06 -9.37
N THR A 168 -4.89 -0.83 -9.51
CA THR A 168 -3.57 -0.38 -9.95
C THR A 168 -3.50 -0.10 -11.46
N GLY A 169 -4.25 -0.84 -12.29
CA GLY A 169 -4.30 -0.66 -13.75
C GLY A 169 -5.25 0.45 -14.23
N ARG A 170 -6.11 0.98 -13.34
CA ARG A 170 -7.11 2.02 -13.69
C ARG A 170 -6.55 3.44 -13.65
N PHE A 171 -5.34 3.62 -13.18
CA PHE A 171 -4.73 4.94 -13.11
C PHE A 171 -4.03 5.30 -14.41
N HIS A 172 -4.04 6.58 -14.73
CA HIS A 172 -3.54 7.15 -16.00
C HIS A 172 -2.07 6.78 -16.30
N ASP A 173 -1.32 6.30 -15.31
CA ASP A 173 0.10 5.96 -15.39
C ASP A 173 0.38 4.54 -14.89
N ASP A 174 -0.45 3.57 -15.21
CA ASP A 174 -0.32 2.14 -14.83
C ASP A 174 0.66 1.90 -13.66
N ILE A 175 0.14 1.79 -12.44
CA ILE A 175 0.98 1.54 -11.28
C ILE A 175 1.59 0.13 -11.44
N PRO A 176 2.91 0.00 -11.59
CA PRO A 176 3.53 -1.30 -11.80
C PRO A 176 3.34 -2.19 -10.57
N ASP A 177 3.45 -3.50 -10.78
CA ASP A 177 3.47 -4.47 -9.70
C ASP A 177 4.58 -4.13 -8.68
N PRO A 178 4.36 -4.39 -7.37
CA PRO A 178 5.37 -4.10 -6.36
C PRO A 178 6.59 -5.00 -6.53
N ASP A 179 7.76 -4.39 -6.51
CA ASP A 179 9.03 -5.12 -6.49
C ASP A 179 9.27 -5.78 -5.13
N LEU A 180 8.86 -5.10 -4.06
CA LEU A 180 9.07 -5.49 -2.68
C LEU A 180 7.80 -5.30 -1.87
N ILE A 181 7.43 -6.30 -1.06
CA ILE A 181 6.42 -6.16 0.00
C ILE A 181 7.08 -6.34 1.34
N ILE A 182 6.91 -5.34 2.22
CA ILE A 182 7.37 -5.35 3.61
C ILE A 182 6.19 -5.57 4.53
N ARG A 183 6.31 -6.49 5.50
CA ARG A 183 5.37 -6.61 6.59
C ARG A 183 6.06 -6.52 7.93
N THR A 184 5.52 -5.66 8.79
CA THR A 184 5.98 -5.46 10.17
C THR A 184 5.32 -6.44 11.13
N SER A 185 5.88 -6.58 12.34
CA SER A 185 5.34 -7.29 13.49
C SER A 185 5.47 -8.82 13.52
N GLY A 186 6.42 -9.39 12.75
CA GLY A 186 6.77 -10.81 12.82
C GLY A 186 5.76 -11.77 12.17
N GLU A 187 4.78 -11.25 11.42
CA GLU A 187 3.80 -12.08 10.72
C GLU A 187 4.22 -12.28 9.26
N GLU A 188 4.41 -13.53 8.84
CA GLU A 188 4.95 -13.88 7.51
C GLU A 188 3.86 -14.33 6.53
N ARG A 189 2.97 -13.41 6.16
CA ARG A 189 1.88 -13.62 5.20
C ARG A 189 1.42 -12.29 4.59
N THR A 190 0.79 -12.32 3.40
CA THR A 190 0.30 -11.11 2.70
C THR A 190 -1.09 -10.66 3.18
N SER A 191 -1.85 -11.51 3.83
CA SER A 191 -3.19 -11.21 4.36
C SER A 191 -4.12 -10.56 3.34
N ASN A 192 -4.20 -11.12 2.14
CA ASN A 192 -5.06 -10.63 1.06
C ASN A 192 -4.64 -9.25 0.48
N PHE A 193 -3.39 -8.82 0.73
CA PHE A 193 -2.84 -7.57 0.18
C PHE A 193 -2.19 -7.83 -1.18
N LEU A 194 -2.60 -7.08 -2.21
CA LEU A 194 -2.05 -7.09 -3.57
C LEU A 194 -1.83 -8.50 -4.13
N VAL A 195 -2.84 -9.38 -3.99
CA VAL A 195 -2.70 -10.83 -4.29
C VAL A 195 -2.26 -11.08 -5.73
N TRP A 196 -2.83 -10.37 -6.70
CA TRP A 196 -2.47 -10.48 -8.10
C TRP A 196 -1.10 -9.85 -8.37
N GLN A 197 -0.93 -8.61 -7.94
CA GLN A 197 0.23 -7.79 -8.23
C GLN A 197 1.52 -8.29 -7.54
N SER A 198 1.39 -9.08 -6.46
CA SER A 198 2.54 -9.57 -5.70
C SER A 198 3.15 -10.88 -6.23
N ALA A 199 2.67 -11.38 -7.37
CA ALA A 199 3.09 -12.68 -7.92
C ALA A 199 4.61 -12.84 -8.04
N TYR A 200 5.34 -11.76 -8.31
CA TYR A 200 6.80 -11.75 -8.44
C TYR A 200 7.47 -10.78 -7.45
N SER A 201 6.76 -10.31 -6.45
CA SER A 201 7.35 -9.45 -5.42
C SER A 201 8.30 -10.22 -4.52
N GLU A 202 9.41 -9.59 -4.13
CA GLU A 202 10.19 -10.06 -2.99
C GLU A 202 9.43 -9.75 -1.70
N LEU A 203 9.44 -10.69 -0.76
CA LEU A 203 8.79 -10.51 0.54
C LEU A 203 9.84 -10.34 1.62
N MET A 204 9.68 -9.32 2.47
CA MET A 204 10.53 -9.08 3.62
C MET A 204 9.67 -8.86 4.86
N PHE A 205 10.08 -9.48 5.95
CA PHE A 205 9.37 -9.46 7.23
C PHE A 205 10.28 -8.92 8.32
N THR A 206 9.71 -8.15 9.25
CA THR A 206 10.43 -7.66 10.43
C THR A 206 9.58 -7.84 11.69
N ASP A 207 10.23 -8.12 12.81
CA ASP A 207 9.57 -8.23 14.12
C ASP A 207 9.15 -6.87 14.69
N THR A 208 9.68 -5.77 14.15
CA THR A 208 9.37 -4.41 14.58
C THR A 208 7.89 -4.13 14.42
N LEU A 209 7.23 -3.64 15.46
CA LEU A 209 5.83 -3.21 15.40
C LEU A 209 5.73 -1.91 14.60
N TRP A 210 4.67 -1.76 13.77
CA TRP A 210 4.54 -0.62 12.87
C TRP A 210 4.79 0.76 13.49
N PRO A 211 4.28 1.12 14.70
CA PRO A 211 4.58 2.42 15.30
C PRO A 211 6.06 2.65 15.63
N ASP A 212 6.84 1.59 15.80
CA ASP A 212 8.29 1.67 16.08
C ASP A 212 9.15 1.48 14.81
N PHE A 213 8.53 1.20 13.65
CA PHE A 213 9.21 1.01 12.37
C PHE A 213 9.77 2.33 11.86
N THR A 214 11.09 2.36 11.61
CA THR A 214 11.82 3.59 11.31
C THR A 214 12.12 3.76 9.82
N ALA A 215 12.39 5.01 9.41
CA ALA A 215 12.88 5.32 8.06
C ALA A 215 14.22 4.62 7.75
N GLU A 216 15.10 4.46 8.75
CA GLU A 216 16.36 3.75 8.62
C GLU A 216 16.13 2.25 8.34
N GLU A 217 15.26 1.60 9.12
CA GLU A 217 14.92 0.19 8.91
C GLU A 217 14.26 -0.03 7.53
N PHE A 218 13.36 0.86 7.12
CA PHE A 218 12.78 0.85 5.77
C PHE A 218 13.86 0.95 4.69
N GLY A 219 14.80 1.89 4.83
CA GLY A 219 15.92 2.06 3.92
C GLY A 219 16.81 0.81 3.83
N ASN A 220 17.14 0.21 4.97
CA ASN A 220 17.94 -1.02 5.04
C ASN A 220 17.24 -2.20 4.33
N LEU A 221 15.92 -2.34 4.44
CA LEU A 221 15.18 -3.38 3.72
C LEU A 221 15.16 -3.13 2.20
N CYS A 222 15.02 -1.88 1.77
CA CYS A 222 15.12 -1.52 0.36
C CYS A 222 16.54 -1.76 -0.20
N GLU A 223 17.58 -1.51 0.60
CA GLU A 223 18.97 -1.82 0.23
C GLU A 223 19.21 -3.32 0.14
N GLN A 224 18.73 -4.11 1.10
CA GLN A 224 18.79 -5.57 1.04
C GLN A 224 18.10 -6.12 -0.21
N PHE A 225 16.96 -5.54 -0.62
CA PHE A 225 16.31 -5.88 -1.90
C PHE A 225 17.27 -5.67 -3.07
N SER A 226 18.01 -4.57 -3.12
CA SER A 226 18.92 -4.25 -4.24
C SER A 226 20.01 -5.28 -4.46
N HIS A 227 20.33 -6.08 -3.44
CA HIS A 227 21.33 -7.18 -3.50
C HIS A 227 20.71 -8.52 -3.93
N ARG A 228 19.37 -8.63 -4.05
CA ARG A 228 18.73 -9.87 -4.48
C ARG A 228 18.77 -10.04 -5.99
N LYS A 229 19.04 -11.27 -6.44
CA LYS A 229 18.95 -11.64 -7.86
C LYS A 229 17.53 -12.08 -8.18
N ARG A 230 16.82 -11.33 -9.03
CA ARG A 230 15.47 -11.66 -9.50
C ARG A 230 15.56 -12.37 -10.85
N ARG A 231 15.07 -13.61 -10.93
CA ARG A 231 15.22 -14.47 -12.13
C ARG A 231 13.96 -14.55 -13.00
N PHE A 232 12.79 -14.18 -12.51
CA PHE A 232 11.50 -14.23 -13.23
C PHE A 232 11.29 -15.54 -14.03
N GLY A 233 11.65 -16.70 -13.47
CA GLY A 233 11.59 -17.99 -14.15
C GLY A 233 12.72 -18.27 -15.17
N GLY A 234 13.62 -17.33 -15.41
CA GLY A 234 14.78 -17.51 -16.29
C GLY A 234 15.94 -18.26 -15.62
N ARG A 235 16.83 -18.87 -16.45
CA ARG A 235 18.10 -19.45 -15.99
C ARG A 235 19.24 -18.47 -16.21
N ASP A 236 20.20 -18.43 -15.28
CA ASP A 236 21.44 -17.70 -15.51
C ASP A 236 22.23 -18.39 -16.64
N LYS A 237 22.91 -17.61 -17.49
CA LYS A 237 23.72 -18.13 -18.61
C LYS A 237 24.91 -18.99 -18.14
N ASP A 238 25.24 -18.88 -16.84
CA ASP A 238 26.35 -19.59 -16.21
C ASP A 238 25.95 -20.93 -15.55
N ASP A 239 24.67 -21.30 -15.60
CA ASP A 239 24.15 -22.60 -15.11
C ASP A 239 24.21 -23.71 -16.24
N LYS A 240 25.28 -23.68 -17.04
CA LYS A 240 25.58 -24.75 -18.01
C LYS A 240 26.67 -25.66 -17.51
#